data_b1763081657d6fa5bc367eacf558497b
#
_entry.id   b1763081657d6fa5bc367eacf558497b
#
_cell.length_a   1.000
_cell.length_b   1.000
_cell.length_c   1.000
_cell.angle_alpha   90.00
_cell.angle_beta   90.00
_cell.angle_gamma   90.00
#
_symmetry.space_group_name_H-M   'P 1'
#
loop_
_entity.id
_entity.type
_entity.pdbx_description
1 polymer ?
#
loop_
_entity_poly.entity_id
_entity_poly.type
_entity_poly.pdbx_seq_one_letter_code
_entity_poly.pdbx_strand_id
1 'polypeptide(L)'
;TIRPVFNTKQFQEVVMSLNGIGGTYYDYLKSNSANYASGLTWNKVLHDGVVPATAQVASGGTADYAGAANALAQIKAKAGFELNLYTKTGLGDGQQANNPWLQEFPDPITRVSWDNYVTVSRADADKLGLSNEIVANGGLNGSYATLTVNGAKLENVPVIVQPGQAVGTLGLALGYGREAAMKEEMKVGVNAYKLYKNFNAVQSVTIAKADGEHEFACEKEKKTLMGRGDIIKETTLDIFTAK
;
A
#
# COMPACT_ATOMS: atom_id res chain seq x y z
N THR A 1 22.11 -20.32 -5.04
CA THR A 1 22.26 -19.35 -3.93
C THR A 1 23.63 -18.71 -4.01
N ILE A 2 23.73 -17.43 -3.99
CA ILE A 2 24.98 -16.66 -3.99
C ILE A 2 25.28 -16.16 -2.58
N ARG A 3 26.55 -15.88 -2.28
CA ARG A 3 26.90 -15.24 -1.01
C ARG A 3 26.37 -13.81 -0.97
N PRO A 4 25.92 -13.32 0.18
CA PRO A 4 25.55 -11.91 0.35
C PRO A 4 26.74 -11.01 -0.04
N VAL A 5 26.46 -9.94 -0.75
CA VAL A 5 27.47 -8.94 -1.15
C VAL A 5 27.93 -8.12 0.07
N PHE A 6 27.03 -7.85 0.99
CA PHE A 6 27.28 -7.10 2.21
C PHE A 6 27.21 -8.02 3.43
N ASN A 7 27.71 -7.55 4.57
CA ASN A 7 27.61 -8.26 5.84
C ASN A 7 26.16 -8.23 6.36
N THR A 8 25.30 -8.99 5.69
CA THR A 8 23.88 -9.12 6.00
C THR A 8 23.54 -10.58 6.30
N LYS A 9 22.46 -10.77 7.04
CA LYS A 9 21.85 -12.08 7.30
C LYS A 9 20.45 -12.10 6.73
N GLN A 10 20.05 -13.22 6.15
CA GLN A 10 18.65 -13.42 5.76
C GLN A 10 17.77 -13.60 7.02
N PHE A 11 16.48 -13.30 6.87
CA PHE A 11 15.52 -13.32 7.99
C PHE A 11 15.52 -14.66 8.74
N GLN A 12 15.59 -15.77 8.01
CA GLN A 12 15.61 -17.12 8.60
C GLN A 12 16.83 -17.34 9.50
N GLU A 13 18.01 -16.85 9.12
CA GLU A 13 19.22 -16.96 9.94
C GLU A 13 19.14 -16.07 11.19
N VAL A 14 18.46 -14.92 11.10
CA VAL A 14 18.19 -14.09 12.28
C VAL A 14 17.30 -14.85 13.27
N VAL A 15 16.20 -15.45 12.78
CA VAL A 15 15.28 -16.25 13.61
C VAL A 15 15.99 -17.47 14.20
N MET A 16 16.81 -18.18 13.43
CA MET A 16 17.64 -19.29 13.92
C MET A 16 18.56 -18.83 15.06
N SER A 17 19.24 -17.71 14.86
CA SER A 17 20.14 -17.13 15.86
C SER A 17 19.43 -16.78 17.16
N LEU A 18 18.22 -16.19 17.07
CA LEU A 18 17.38 -15.88 18.25
C LEU A 18 16.93 -17.12 19.02
N ASN A 19 16.81 -18.26 18.32
CA ASN A 19 16.47 -19.56 18.92
C ASN A 19 17.70 -20.38 19.32
N GLY A 20 18.91 -19.82 19.28
CA GLY A 20 20.14 -20.53 19.64
C GLY A 20 20.59 -21.57 18.61
N ILE A 21 20.03 -21.57 17.40
CA ILE A 21 20.37 -22.49 16.33
C ILE A 21 21.52 -21.88 15.53
N GLY A 22 22.70 -22.49 15.57
CA GLY A 22 23.87 -22.09 14.80
C GLY A 22 23.84 -22.60 13.35
N GLY A 23 24.78 -22.08 12.53
CA GLY A 23 24.94 -22.48 11.13
C GLY A 23 24.18 -21.61 10.14
N THR A 24 24.15 -22.03 8.89
CA THR A 24 23.42 -21.35 7.82
C THR A 24 22.02 -21.91 7.62
N TYR A 25 21.14 -21.10 7.07
CA TYR A 25 19.80 -21.58 6.69
C TYR A 25 19.86 -22.71 5.64
N TYR A 26 20.87 -22.69 4.79
CA TYR A 26 21.13 -23.79 3.85
C TYR A 26 21.41 -25.11 4.57
N ASP A 27 22.28 -25.10 5.58
CA ASP A 27 22.62 -26.29 6.35
C ASP A 27 21.40 -26.80 7.13
N TYR A 28 20.60 -25.89 7.66
CA TYR A 28 19.34 -26.21 8.31
C TYR A 28 18.37 -26.91 7.36
N LEU A 29 18.16 -26.37 6.15
CA LEU A 29 17.30 -27.02 5.15
C LEU A 29 17.83 -28.39 4.74
N LYS A 30 19.14 -28.49 4.51
CA LYS A 30 19.77 -29.75 4.13
C LYS A 30 19.62 -30.81 5.22
N SER A 31 19.85 -30.48 6.48
CA SER A 31 19.69 -31.43 7.59
C SER A 31 18.24 -31.88 7.77
N ASN A 32 17.28 -30.98 7.54
CA ASN A 32 15.85 -31.28 7.63
C ASN A 32 15.30 -31.98 6.37
N SER A 33 16.07 -32.05 5.27
CA SER A 33 15.59 -32.65 4.03
C SER A 33 15.20 -34.11 4.16
N ALA A 34 15.82 -34.84 5.08
CA ALA A 34 15.46 -36.24 5.38
C ALA A 34 13.98 -36.41 5.78
N ASN A 35 13.37 -35.40 6.38
CA ASN A 35 11.99 -35.44 6.85
C ASN A 35 10.95 -35.37 5.71
N TYR A 36 11.32 -34.85 4.55
CA TYR A 36 10.41 -34.65 3.42
C TYR A 36 10.93 -35.16 2.07
N ALA A 37 12.22 -35.52 1.98
CA ALA A 37 12.84 -35.89 0.70
C ALA A 37 12.49 -37.31 0.21
N SER A 38 11.69 -38.06 0.94
CA SER A 38 11.22 -39.41 0.52
C SER A 38 12.34 -40.34 0.05
N GLY A 39 13.50 -40.32 0.73
CA GLY A 39 14.68 -41.12 0.38
C GLY A 39 15.53 -40.57 -0.76
N LEU A 40 15.19 -39.42 -1.34
CA LEU A 40 16.00 -38.77 -2.34
C LEU A 40 17.21 -38.07 -1.71
N THR A 41 18.34 -38.04 -2.45
CA THR A 41 19.50 -37.28 -2.02
C THR A 41 19.23 -35.77 -2.13
N TRP A 42 19.88 -34.99 -1.29
CA TRP A 42 19.79 -33.52 -1.33
C TRP A 42 20.07 -32.93 -2.72
N ASN A 43 21.11 -33.45 -3.40
CA ASN A 43 21.46 -33.00 -4.75
C ASN A 43 20.36 -33.31 -5.77
N LYS A 44 19.69 -34.46 -5.63
CA LYS A 44 18.58 -34.81 -6.51
C LYS A 44 17.38 -33.89 -6.29
N VAL A 45 17.06 -33.60 -5.03
CA VAL A 45 15.99 -32.62 -4.68
C VAL A 45 16.27 -31.26 -5.27
N LEU A 46 17.51 -30.77 -5.17
CA LEU A 46 17.91 -29.48 -5.77
C LEU A 46 17.84 -29.47 -7.28
N HIS A 47 18.28 -30.59 -7.92
CA HIS A 47 18.28 -30.70 -9.37
C HIS A 47 16.86 -30.75 -9.95
N ASP A 48 16.00 -31.58 -9.35
CA ASP A 48 14.64 -31.80 -9.85
C ASP A 48 13.69 -30.67 -9.47
N GLY A 49 13.99 -29.94 -8.40
CA GLY A 49 13.17 -28.83 -7.89
C GLY A 49 11.84 -29.27 -7.27
N VAL A 50 11.57 -30.58 -7.22
CA VAL A 50 10.34 -31.16 -6.70
C VAL A 50 10.65 -32.43 -5.92
N VAL A 51 9.83 -32.73 -4.94
CA VAL A 51 9.83 -34.01 -4.21
C VAL A 51 8.50 -34.68 -4.46
N PRO A 52 8.48 -35.91 -5.05
CA PRO A 52 7.25 -36.65 -5.20
C PRO A 52 6.66 -36.95 -3.81
N ALA A 53 5.46 -36.50 -3.57
CA ALA A 53 4.74 -36.79 -2.33
C ALA A 53 3.33 -37.26 -2.67
N THR A 54 2.86 -38.27 -1.95
CA THR A 54 1.45 -38.63 -2.01
C THR A 54 0.68 -37.55 -1.23
N ALA A 55 -0.17 -36.80 -1.93
CA ALA A 55 -1.00 -35.80 -1.29
C ALA A 55 -1.90 -36.51 -0.26
N GLN A 56 -1.68 -36.22 0.99
CA GLN A 56 -2.66 -36.54 2.03
C GLN A 56 -3.78 -35.51 1.89
N VAL A 57 -4.91 -35.95 1.34
CA VAL A 57 -6.10 -35.12 1.37
C VAL A 57 -6.51 -35.03 2.82
N ALA A 58 -6.27 -33.87 3.44
CA ALA A 58 -6.85 -33.59 4.74
C ALA A 58 -8.39 -33.69 4.58
N SER A 59 -9.02 -34.57 5.34
CA SER A 59 -10.47 -34.56 5.43
C SER A 59 -10.89 -33.17 5.90
N GLY A 60 -11.54 -32.42 5.03
CA GLY A 60 -12.02 -31.09 5.38
C GLY A 60 -12.94 -31.21 6.60
N GLY A 61 -12.67 -30.41 7.64
CA GLY A 61 -13.61 -30.27 8.74
C GLY A 61 -14.95 -29.74 8.23
N THR A 62 -16.02 -30.05 8.93
CA THR A 62 -17.33 -29.47 8.63
C THR A 62 -17.26 -27.96 8.85
N ALA A 63 -17.55 -27.18 7.81
CA ALA A 63 -17.55 -25.73 7.93
C ALA A 63 -18.71 -25.28 8.84
N ASP A 64 -18.40 -24.51 9.86
CA ASP A 64 -19.41 -23.88 10.73
C ASP A 64 -19.93 -22.57 10.13
N TYR A 65 -20.83 -22.69 9.17
CA TYR A 65 -21.45 -21.53 8.53
C TYR A 65 -22.34 -20.73 9.50
N ALA A 66 -22.97 -21.40 10.48
CA ALA A 66 -23.81 -20.73 11.46
C ALA A 66 -22.97 -19.88 12.42
N GLY A 67 -21.85 -20.41 12.91
CA GLY A 67 -20.91 -19.65 13.72
C GLY A 67 -20.31 -18.46 12.97
N ALA A 68 -19.94 -18.65 11.72
CA ALA A 68 -19.44 -17.56 10.86
C ALA A 68 -20.51 -16.47 10.64
N ALA A 69 -21.75 -16.84 10.34
CA ALA A 69 -22.85 -15.89 10.17
C ALA A 69 -23.14 -15.12 11.46
N ASN A 70 -23.14 -15.81 12.61
CA ASN A 70 -23.31 -15.17 13.92
C ASN A 70 -22.15 -14.20 14.24
N ALA A 71 -20.92 -14.57 13.94
CA ALA A 71 -19.76 -13.69 14.11
C ALA A 71 -19.87 -12.44 13.25
N LEU A 72 -20.28 -12.56 11.98
CA LEU A 72 -20.53 -11.43 11.09
C LEU A 72 -21.68 -10.52 11.59
N ALA A 73 -22.76 -11.10 12.09
CA ALA A 73 -23.89 -10.34 12.63
C ALA A 73 -23.55 -9.51 13.89
N GLN A 74 -22.47 -9.84 14.60
CA GLN A 74 -21.95 -9.04 15.72
C GLN A 74 -21.12 -7.83 15.28
N ILE A 75 -20.70 -7.79 14.03
CA ILE A 75 -19.96 -6.64 13.48
C ILE A 75 -20.95 -5.50 13.28
N LYS A 76 -20.89 -4.51 14.15
CA LYS A 76 -21.74 -3.30 14.04
C LYS A 76 -20.93 -2.18 13.41
N ALA A 77 -21.57 -1.44 12.49
CA ALA A 77 -21.01 -0.19 11.99
C ALA A 77 -20.77 0.77 13.19
N LYS A 78 -19.59 1.35 13.23
CA LYS A 78 -19.24 2.34 14.24
C LYS A 78 -19.70 3.71 13.78
N ALA A 79 -20.11 4.56 14.72
CA ALA A 79 -20.39 5.96 14.40
C ALA A 79 -19.10 6.70 14.03
N GLY A 80 -19.19 7.63 13.09
CA GLY A 80 -18.06 8.44 12.62
C GLY A 80 -17.44 7.91 11.34
N PHE A 81 -16.17 8.23 11.14
CA PHE A 81 -15.41 7.78 9.97
C PHE A 81 -14.71 6.45 10.23
N GLU A 82 -14.61 5.63 9.18
CA GLU A 82 -13.78 4.43 9.15
C GLU A 82 -12.52 4.70 8.32
N LEU A 83 -11.35 4.54 8.94
CA LEU A 83 -10.06 4.65 8.28
C LEU A 83 -9.63 3.27 7.80
N ASN A 84 -9.39 3.13 6.50
CA ASN A 84 -8.74 1.99 5.89
C ASN A 84 -7.26 2.30 5.66
N LEU A 85 -6.39 1.54 6.32
CA LEU A 85 -4.94 1.57 6.09
C LEU A 85 -4.58 0.54 5.03
N TYR A 86 -3.93 0.96 3.96
CA TYR A 86 -3.63 0.10 2.82
C TYR A 86 -2.21 0.31 2.30
N THR A 87 -1.76 -0.59 1.44
CA THR A 87 -0.47 -0.48 0.76
C THR A 87 -0.66 0.02 -0.67
N LYS A 88 0.14 0.99 -1.10
CA LYS A 88 0.14 1.46 -2.49
C LYS A 88 0.83 0.46 -3.41
N THR A 89 0.43 0.45 -4.67
CA THR A 89 1.03 -0.39 -5.72
C THR A 89 2.53 -0.14 -5.88
N GLY A 90 2.97 1.12 -5.82
CA GLY A 90 4.37 1.47 -6.02
C GLY A 90 5.26 1.13 -4.83
N LEU A 91 4.93 1.65 -3.65
CA LEU A 91 5.81 1.59 -2.48
C LEU A 91 5.50 0.42 -1.53
N GLY A 92 4.33 -0.20 -1.66
CA GLY A 92 3.91 -1.29 -0.79
C GLY A 92 3.80 -0.86 0.67
N ASP A 93 4.34 -1.68 1.55
CA ASP A 93 4.37 -1.44 3.00
C ASP A 93 5.54 -0.55 3.48
N GLY A 94 6.40 -0.11 2.55
CA GLY A 94 7.55 0.73 2.83
C GLY A 94 8.88 0.00 3.00
N GLN A 95 8.95 -1.30 2.80
CA GLN A 95 10.22 -2.03 2.83
C GLN A 95 11.25 -1.45 1.85
N GLN A 96 10.78 -0.92 0.74
CA GLN A 96 11.61 -0.30 -0.30
C GLN A 96 11.45 1.23 -0.36
N ALA A 97 11.11 1.88 0.75
CA ALA A 97 10.91 3.33 0.81
C ALA A 97 12.16 4.14 0.42
N ASN A 98 13.35 3.55 0.48
CA ASN A 98 14.61 4.13 0.05
C ASN A 98 14.88 4.00 -1.47
N ASN A 99 13.94 3.51 -2.25
CA ASN A 99 14.04 3.45 -3.70
C ASN A 99 13.34 4.68 -4.33
N PRO A 100 14.08 5.66 -4.88
CA PRO A 100 13.50 6.89 -5.42
C PRO A 100 12.58 6.62 -6.61
N TRP A 101 12.87 5.63 -7.44
CA TRP A 101 12.00 5.28 -8.58
C TRP A 101 10.63 4.80 -8.15
N LEU A 102 10.54 4.07 -7.01
CA LEU A 102 9.24 3.69 -6.46
C LEU A 102 8.51 4.88 -5.83
N GLN A 103 9.23 5.86 -5.29
CA GLN A 103 8.65 7.12 -4.82
C GLN A 103 8.09 7.96 -5.97
N GLU A 104 8.76 7.97 -7.12
CA GLU A 104 8.31 8.67 -8.34
C GLU A 104 7.13 7.99 -9.01
N PHE A 105 6.91 6.69 -8.74
CA PHE A 105 5.84 5.93 -9.40
C PHE A 105 4.47 6.51 -9.01
N PRO A 106 3.69 7.04 -9.98
CA PRO A 106 2.42 7.68 -9.70
C PRO A 106 1.39 6.68 -9.20
N ASP A 107 0.60 7.09 -8.23
CA ASP A 107 -0.59 6.32 -7.84
C ASP A 107 -1.53 6.14 -9.03
N PRO A 108 -2.01 4.92 -9.32
CA PRO A 108 -2.81 4.66 -10.53
C PRO A 108 -4.17 5.37 -10.53
N ILE A 109 -4.67 5.81 -9.37
CA ILE A 109 -5.97 6.49 -9.24
C ILE A 109 -5.78 8.01 -9.16
N THR A 110 -4.99 8.46 -8.19
CA THR A 110 -4.84 9.90 -7.90
C THR A 110 -3.75 10.58 -8.72
N ARG A 111 -2.85 9.81 -9.32
CA ARG A 111 -1.67 10.29 -10.09
C ARG A 111 -0.64 11.04 -9.24
N VAL A 112 -0.72 10.95 -7.93
CA VAL A 112 0.22 11.57 -7.00
C VAL A 112 1.44 10.68 -6.81
N SER A 113 2.62 11.29 -6.89
CA SER A 113 3.93 10.71 -6.57
C SER A 113 4.47 11.30 -5.28
N TRP A 114 5.48 10.68 -4.69
CA TRP A 114 6.26 11.17 -3.54
C TRP A 114 5.51 11.35 -2.23
N ASP A 115 4.22 11.02 -2.15
CA ASP A 115 3.39 11.27 -0.98
C ASP A 115 2.42 10.14 -0.64
N ASN A 116 2.03 10.09 0.63
CA ASN A 116 0.76 9.54 1.03
C ASN A 116 -0.14 10.65 1.58
N TYR A 117 -1.40 10.41 1.52
CA TYR A 117 -2.47 11.37 1.83
C TYR A 117 -3.69 10.61 2.31
N VAL A 118 -4.56 11.29 3.04
CA VAL A 118 -5.89 10.76 3.34
C VAL A 118 -6.82 11.01 2.16
N THR A 119 -7.45 9.96 1.66
CA THR A 119 -8.53 10.08 0.68
C THR A 119 -9.87 10.24 1.38
N VAL A 120 -10.73 11.09 0.83
CA VAL A 120 -12.05 11.41 1.40
C VAL A 120 -13.09 11.54 0.28
N SER A 121 -14.34 11.18 0.57
CA SER A 121 -15.43 11.38 -0.38
C SER A 121 -15.71 12.88 -0.59
N ARG A 122 -16.25 13.25 -1.76
CA ARG A 122 -16.63 14.64 -2.03
C ARG A 122 -17.62 15.18 -1.00
N ALA A 123 -18.63 14.39 -0.65
CA ALA A 123 -19.65 14.81 0.31
C ALA A 123 -19.09 15.04 1.73
N ASP A 124 -18.12 14.22 2.14
CA ASP A 124 -17.48 14.39 3.44
C ASP A 124 -16.47 15.54 3.42
N ALA A 125 -15.74 15.73 2.32
CA ALA A 125 -14.84 16.88 2.16
C ALA A 125 -15.61 18.21 2.29
N ASP A 126 -16.74 18.32 1.62
CA ASP A 126 -17.60 19.53 1.69
C ASP A 126 -18.07 19.80 3.14
N LYS A 127 -18.47 18.75 3.88
CA LYS A 127 -18.88 18.88 5.31
C LYS A 127 -17.73 19.28 6.24
N LEU A 128 -16.52 18.82 5.93
CA LEU A 128 -15.33 19.05 6.75
C LEU A 128 -14.58 20.33 6.33
N GLY A 129 -15.00 21.00 5.26
CA GLY A 129 -14.32 22.16 4.70
C GLY A 129 -12.97 21.83 4.08
N LEU A 130 -12.78 20.58 3.62
CA LEU A 130 -11.58 20.12 2.94
C LEU A 130 -11.71 20.31 1.43
N SER A 131 -10.62 20.71 0.77
CA SER A 131 -10.64 20.99 -0.67
C SER A 131 -9.36 20.55 -1.36
N ASN A 132 -9.47 20.37 -2.67
CA ASN A 132 -8.35 20.36 -3.59
C ASN A 132 -8.57 21.46 -4.62
N GLU A 133 -7.49 22.16 -4.96
CA GLU A 133 -7.52 23.24 -5.93
C GLU A 133 -6.46 23.01 -7.02
N ILE A 134 -6.85 23.26 -8.27
CA ILE A 134 -5.91 23.30 -9.38
C ILE A 134 -5.37 24.71 -9.47
N VAL A 135 -4.10 24.87 -9.13
CA VAL A 135 -3.43 26.16 -9.15
C VAL A 135 -2.79 26.46 -10.50
N ALA A 136 -2.15 27.63 -10.62
CA ALA A 136 -1.41 28.03 -11.80
C ALA A 136 -0.45 26.91 -12.28
N ASN A 137 -0.31 26.75 -13.58
CA ASN A 137 0.46 25.66 -14.20
C ASN A 137 -0.12 24.25 -14.03
N GLY A 138 -1.34 24.13 -13.47
CA GLY A 138 -2.03 22.87 -13.30
C GLY A 138 -1.49 22.02 -12.15
N GLY A 139 -0.78 22.62 -11.19
CA GLY A 139 -0.45 21.97 -9.92
C GLY A 139 -1.72 21.67 -9.12
N LEU A 140 -1.65 20.65 -8.29
CA LEU A 140 -2.75 20.29 -7.40
C LEU A 140 -2.37 20.63 -5.97
N ASN A 141 -3.17 21.49 -5.31
CA ASN A 141 -3.05 21.74 -3.89
C ASN A 141 -4.17 21.04 -3.13
N GLY A 142 -3.91 20.68 -1.88
CA GLY A 142 -4.90 20.08 -1.00
C GLY A 142 -4.79 20.57 0.43
N SER A 143 -5.92 20.57 1.13
CA SER A 143 -5.97 20.88 2.55
C SER A 143 -5.11 19.88 3.35
N TYR A 144 -4.67 20.30 4.54
CA TYR A 144 -4.19 19.38 5.57
C TYR A 144 -5.32 18.97 6.53
N ALA A 145 -5.18 17.80 7.10
CA ALA A 145 -6.05 17.27 8.14
C ALA A 145 -5.25 16.62 9.28
N THR A 146 -5.86 16.59 10.46
CA THR A 146 -5.39 15.81 11.61
C THR A 146 -6.29 14.60 11.78
N LEU A 147 -5.69 13.41 11.81
CA LEU A 147 -6.37 12.14 12.06
C LEU A 147 -6.11 11.69 13.51
N THR A 148 -7.15 11.19 14.18
CA THR A 148 -7.00 10.65 15.53
C THR A 148 -7.68 9.28 15.64
N VAL A 149 -6.89 8.28 16.03
CA VAL A 149 -7.32 6.87 16.23
C VAL A 149 -6.93 6.46 17.64
N ASN A 150 -7.90 6.15 18.50
CA ASN A 150 -7.64 5.69 19.87
C ASN A 150 -6.64 6.58 20.64
N GLY A 151 -6.75 7.91 20.50
CA GLY A 151 -5.85 8.88 21.14
C GLY A 151 -4.52 9.13 20.41
N ALA A 152 -4.13 8.30 19.48
CA ALA A 152 -2.96 8.56 18.62
C ALA A 152 -3.32 9.58 17.55
N LYS A 153 -2.54 10.66 17.46
CA LYS A 153 -2.72 11.72 16.45
C LYS A 153 -1.69 11.62 15.35
N LEU A 154 -2.13 11.89 14.15
CA LEU A 154 -1.30 12.11 12.98
C LEU A 154 -1.69 13.46 12.40
N GLU A 155 -0.80 14.43 12.51
CA GLU A 155 -1.02 15.82 12.13
C GLU A 155 -0.49 16.08 10.71
N ASN A 156 -0.98 17.13 10.08
CA ASN A 156 -0.55 17.60 8.75
C ASN A 156 -0.59 16.50 7.68
N VAL A 157 -1.66 15.68 7.71
CA VAL A 157 -1.90 14.69 6.67
C VAL A 157 -2.49 15.39 5.46
N PRO A 158 -1.86 15.34 4.28
CA PRO A 158 -2.45 15.92 3.07
C PRO A 158 -3.77 15.23 2.71
N VAL A 159 -4.67 15.92 2.07
CA VAL A 159 -6.01 15.42 1.71
C VAL A 159 -6.20 15.38 0.21
N ILE A 160 -6.65 14.26 -0.29
CA ILE A 160 -7.18 14.10 -1.65
C ILE A 160 -8.68 13.81 -1.59
N VAL A 161 -9.44 14.68 -2.22
CA VAL A 161 -10.87 14.44 -2.45
C VAL A 161 -11.01 13.49 -3.62
N GLN A 162 -11.49 12.27 -3.34
CA GLN A 162 -11.57 11.21 -4.33
C GLN A 162 -13.03 10.98 -4.74
N PRO A 163 -13.41 11.36 -5.97
CA PRO A 163 -14.75 11.06 -6.50
C PRO A 163 -15.02 9.56 -6.50
N GLY A 164 -16.24 9.17 -6.13
CA GLY A 164 -16.65 7.77 -6.07
C GLY A 164 -16.28 7.02 -4.80
N GLN A 165 -15.54 7.64 -3.87
CA GLN A 165 -15.28 7.05 -2.55
C GLN A 165 -16.56 7.04 -1.70
N ALA A 166 -16.76 5.97 -0.95
CA ALA A 166 -17.91 5.83 -0.07
C ALA A 166 -17.90 6.89 1.04
N VAL A 167 -19.08 7.45 1.31
CA VAL A 167 -19.27 8.42 2.40
C VAL A 167 -19.01 7.75 3.75
N GLY A 168 -18.33 8.47 4.66
CA GLY A 168 -17.94 7.96 5.98
C GLY A 168 -16.67 7.12 5.97
N THR A 169 -15.98 6.97 4.83
CA THR A 169 -14.73 6.19 4.72
C THR A 169 -13.54 7.09 4.38
N LEU A 170 -12.40 6.79 4.98
CA LEU A 170 -11.11 7.42 4.71
C LEU A 170 -10.10 6.35 4.33
N GLY A 171 -9.22 6.66 3.40
CA GLY A 171 -8.10 5.78 3.05
C GLY A 171 -6.77 6.47 3.33
N LEU A 172 -5.80 5.77 3.90
CA LEU A 172 -4.44 6.27 4.09
C LEU A 172 -3.42 5.17 3.82
N ALA A 173 -2.49 5.44 2.93
CA ALA A 173 -1.46 4.47 2.56
C ALA A 173 -0.37 4.35 3.62
N LEU A 174 0.06 3.12 3.88
CA LEU A 174 1.25 2.78 4.65
C LEU A 174 2.53 3.01 3.82
N GLY A 175 3.68 2.95 4.46
CA GLY A 175 4.99 2.89 3.81
C GLY A 175 5.73 4.22 3.66
N TYR A 176 5.13 5.33 4.05
CA TYR A 176 5.69 6.68 3.99
C TYR A 176 6.07 7.22 5.37
N GLY A 177 6.68 8.42 5.40
CA GLY A 177 7.05 9.10 6.64
C GLY A 177 8.18 8.41 7.41
N ARG A 178 9.04 7.68 6.72
CA ARG A 178 10.27 7.09 7.26
C ARG A 178 11.38 8.13 7.22
N GLU A 179 12.03 8.35 8.37
CA GLU A 179 13.13 9.31 8.50
C GLU A 179 14.49 8.62 8.62
N ALA A 180 14.53 7.53 9.40
CA ALA A 180 15.77 6.82 9.68
C ALA A 180 16.37 6.16 8.42
N ALA A 181 17.64 6.37 8.18
CA ALA A 181 18.41 5.82 7.05
C ALA A 181 17.88 6.24 5.67
N MET A 182 17.20 7.40 5.59
CA MET A 182 16.74 7.99 4.34
C MET A 182 17.56 9.24 4.00
N LYS A 183 17.75 9.50 2.70
CA LYS A 183 18.23 10.79 2.23
C LYS A 183 17.12 11.85 2.45
N GLU A 184 17.51 13.11 2.62
CA GLU A 184 16.59 14.18 2.97
C GLU A 184 15.45 14.33 1.95
N GLU A 185 15.78 14.30 0.68
CA GLU A 185 14.83 14.40 -0.42
C GLU A 185 13.84 13.24 -0.52
N MET A 186 14.09 12.15 0.22
CA MET A 186 13.23 10.96 0.25
C MET A 186 12.39 10.86 1.52
N LYS A 187 12.52 11.81 2.45
CA LYS A 187 11.73 11.89 3.68
C LYS A 187 10.39 12.54 3.42
N VAL A 188 9.51 11.84 2.75
CA VAL A 188 8.21 12.35 2.30
C VAL A 188 7.05 11.62 2.94
N GLY A 189 5.91 12.30 2.97
CA GLY A 189 4.66 11.76 3.50
C GLY A 189 4.62 11.63 5.03
N VAL A 190 3.61 10.96 5.52
CA VAL A 190 3.35 10.76 6.96
C VAL A 190 3.40 9.28 7.34
N ASN A 191 3.87 8.99 8.54
CA ASN A 191 3.97 7.62 9.04
C ASN A 191 2.61 7.09 9.53
N ALA A 192 1.84 6.50 8.63
CA ALA A 192 0.52 5.93 8.91
C ALA A 192 0.56 4.73 9.88
N TYR A 193 1.70 4.07 10.06
CA TYR A 193 1.84 2.99 11.06
C TYR A 193 1.59 3.46 12.50
N LYS A 194 1.73 4.76 12.79
CA LYS A 194 1.35 5.32 14.10
C LYS A 194 -0.12 5.07 14.44
N LEU A 195 -0.97 4.94 13.42
CA LEU A 195 -2.39 4.66 13.56
C LEU A 195 -2.73 3.17 13.46
N TYR A 196 -1.78 2.32 13.05
CA TYR A 196 -1.98 0.88 12.88
C TYR A 196 -1.91 0.17 14.22
N LYS A 197 -3.07 -0.08 14.83
CA LYS A 197 -3.19 -0.70 16.16
C LYS A 197 -3.83 -2.08 16.05
N ASN A 198 -3.33 -3.03 16.88
CA ASN A 198 -3.85 -4.39 16.99
C ASN A 198 -3.94 -5.14 15.65
N PHE A 199 -3.04 -4.87 14.75
CA PHE A 199 -3.02 -5.46 13.39
C PHE A 199 -4.34 -5.29 12.63
N ASN A 200 -5.10 -4.26 12.95
CA ASN A 200 -6.37 -3.97 12.31
C ASN A 200 -6.21 -2.84 11.27
N ALA A 201 -6.39 -3.19 10.01
CA ALA A 201 -6.29 -2.24 8.90
C ALA A 201 -7.48 -1.26 8.83
N VAL A 202 -8.63 -1.63 9.40
CA VAL A 202 -9.84 -0.79 9.44
C VAL A 202 -10.11 -0.34 10.86
N GLN A 203 -10.14 0.98 11.08
CA GLN A 203 -10.28 1.55 12.40
C GLN A 203 -11.23 2.75 12.41
N SER A 204 -11.90 2.98 13.55
CA SER A 204 -12.64 4.23 13.74
C SER A 204 -11.67 5.38 13.90
N VAL A 205 -11.95 6.50 13.23
CA VAL A 205 -11.11 7.69 13.21
C VAL A 205 -11.95 8.95 13.34
N THR A 206 -11.38 9.97 13.99
CA THR A 206 -11.84 11.34 13.88
C THR A 206 -10.90 12.11 12.96
N ILE A 207 -11.48 12.97 12.11
CA ILE A 207 -10.74 13.83 11.20
C ILE A 207 -11.13 15.29 11.46
N ALA A 208 -10.15 16.16 11.47
CA ALA A 208 -10.35 17.60 11.58
C ALA A 208 -9.46 18.31 10.56
N LYS A 209 -9.96 19.38 9.93
CA LYS A 209 -9.15 20.23 9.06
C LYS A 209 -8.01 20.84 9.88
N ALA A 210 -6.83 20.88 9.30
CA ALA A 210 -5.66 21.59 9.83
C ALA A 210 -5.33 22.81 8.93
N ASP A 211 -4.53 23.72 9.46
CA ASP A 211 -4.10 24.92 8.76
C ASP A 211 -3.07 24.60 7.68
N GLY A 212 -3.04 25.44 6.64
CA GLY A 212 -2.11 25.32 5.51
C GLY A 212 -2.64 24.48 4.35
N GLU A 213 -1.82 24.42 3.31
CA GLU A 213 -2.09 23.69 2.09
C GLU A 213 -0.86 22.88 1.69
N HIS A 214 -1.08 21.74 1.04
CA HIS A 214 -0.06 20.85 0.52
C HIS A 214 -0.03 20.92 -1.00
N GLU A 215 1.17 21.05 -1.56
CA GLU A 215 1.41 20.98 -3.00
C GLU A 215 1.74 19.53 -3.37
N PHE A 216 0.89 18.90 -4.18
CA PHE A 216 1.11 17.53 -4.61
C PHE A 216 1.98 17.46 -5.87
N ALA A 217 2.95 16.57 -5.87
CA ALA A 217 3.61 16.11 -7.08
C ALA A 217 2.65 15.18 -7.84
N CYS A 218 1.86 15.74 -8.75
CA CYS A 218 0.82 15.04 -9.47
C CYS A 218 1.04 15.12 -10.97
N GLU A 219 0.86 14.00 -11.70
CA GLU A 219 0.83 14.02 -13.15
C GLU A 219 -0.33 14.89 -13.65
N LYS A 220 0.01 15.80 -14.56
CA LYS A 220 -0.97 16.73 -15.12
C LYS A 220 -1.86 16.02 -16.13
N GLU A 221 -3.15 15.96 -15.87
CA GLU A 221 -4.12 15.70 -16.90
C GLU A 221 -4.25 16.93 -17.80
N LYS A 222 -3.81 16.81 -19.02
CA LYS A 222 -4.06 17.87 -20.02
C LYS A 222 -5.46 17.66 -20.59
N LYS A 223 -6.40 18.41 -20.09
CA LYS A 223 -7.80 18.39 -20.55
C LYS A 223 -8.02 19.12 -21.87
N THR A 224 -7.01 19.86 -22.35
CA THR A 224 -7.06 20.59 -23.61
C THR A 224 -5.75 20.43 -24.37
N LEU A 225 -5.79 20.59 -25.66
CA LEU A 225 -4.60 20.59 -26.52
C LEU A 225 -3.76 21.85 -26.37
N MET A 226 -4.18 22.83 -25.55
CA MET A 226 -3.48 24.11 -25.31
C MET A 226 -3.14 24.85 -26.61
N GLY A 227 -4.06 24.86 -27.58
CA GLY A 227 -3.86 25.47 -28.90
C GLY A 227 -3.06 24.66 -29.91
N ARG A 228 -2.63 23.42 -29.54
CA ARG A 228 -1.88 22.53 -30.43
C ARG A 228 -2.80 21.57 -31.18
N GLY A 229 -3.80 22.08 -31.87
CA GLY A 229 -4.83 21.31 -32.60
C GLY A 229 -4.29 20.31 -33.61
N ASP A 230 -3.07 20.55 -34.13
CA ASP A 230 -2.46 19.68 -35.14
C ASP A 230 -1.87 18.35 -34.58
N ILE A 231 -1.80 18.18 -33.25
CA ILE A 231 -1.28 16.96 -32.63
C ILE A 231 -2.23 15.79 -32.83
N ILE A 232 -3.54 16.04 -32.72
CA ILE A 232 -4.57 15.03 -32.95
C ILE A 232 -5.26 15.38 -34.26
N LYS A 233 -5.21 14.45 -35.21
CA LYS A 233 -5.93 14.59 -36.48
C LYS A 233 -7.33 13.99 -36.29
N GLU A 234 -8.34 14.82 -36.42
CA GLU A 234 -9.73 14.43 -36.33
C GLU A 234 -10.41 14.57 -37.68
N THR A 235 -11.33 13.63 -37.98
CA THR A 235 -12.21 13.70 -39.15
C THR A 235 -13.51 13.00 -38.84
N THR A 236 -14.56 13.33 -39.60
CA THR A 236 -15.82 12.59 -39.49
C THR A 236 -15.78 11.33 -40.34
N LEU A 237 -16.60 10.33 -40.00
CA LEU A 237 -16.71 9.10 -40.78
C LEU A 237 -17.08 9.39 -42.25
N ASP A 238 -17.97 10.35 -42.50
CA ASP A 238 -18.42 10.73 -43.83
C ASP A 238 -17.27 11.27 -44.69
N ILE A 239 -16.43 12.10 -44.13
CA ILE A 239 -15.23 12.62 -44.82
C ILE A 239 -14.21 11.51 -45.04
N PHE A 240 -14.02 10.61 -44.06
CA PHE A 240 -13.08 9.49 -44.18
C PHE A 240 -13.54 8.49 -45.26
N THR A 241 -14.83 8.26 -45.40
CA THR A 241 -15.40 7.32 -46.38
C THR A 241 -15.64 7.93 -47.76
N ALA A 242 -15.62 9.24 -47.86
CA ALA A 242 -15.89 9.97 -49.11
C ALA A 242 -14.68 10.06 -50.09
N LYS A 243 -13.78 9.08 -50.07
CA LYS A 243 -12.65 8.98 -51.01
C LYS A 243 -13.08 8.33 -52.32
#